data_f70b6a3ef06d65827c039960b4299885
#
_entry.id   f70b6a3ef06d65827c039960b4299885
#
_cell.length_a   1.000
_cell.length_b   1.000
_cell.length_c   1.000
_cell.angle_alpha   90.00
_cell.angle_beta   90.00
_cell.angle_gamma   90.00
#
_symmetry.space_group_name_H-M   'P 1'
#
loop_
_entity.id
_entity.type
_entity.pdbx_description
1 polymer ?
#
loop_
_entity_poly.entity_id
_entity_poly.type
_entity_poly.pdbx_seq_one_letter_code
_entity_poly.pdbx_strand_id
1 'polypeptide(L)'
;MNDEEQLHRRSGQHHHHHRKHTVRNVIIGIIIAVIVAVLGYAAYFYFSAKNAIDSSYKSAGETQSAKTVVDAHKPLSILLLGADTGAFGRNYQGRTDTMIIATINPSTKQTTLTSIPRDTMAQLVGADSFDYERINAAYEVGGSKVALKSVSALVNVPLQYYVTINMGGMEKNRQCCWRR
;
A
#
# COMPACT_ATOMS: atom_id res chain seq x y z
N MET A 1 65.62 -67.91 28.05
CA MET A 1 64.85 -68.42 26.94
C MET A 1 63.39 -68.21 27.33
N ASN A 2 62.70 -67.20 26.93
CA ASN A 2 62.39 -66.41 25.79
C ASN A 2 61.50 -65.25 26.27
N ASP A 3 62.05 -64.04 26.38
CA ASP A 3 61.30 -62.85 26.74
C ASP A 3 61.04 -61.92 25.51
N GLU A 4 61.13 -62.46 24.31
CA GLU A 4 61.04 -61.61 23.09
C GLU A 4 59.70 -61.67 22.35
N GLU A 5 58.67 -62.37 22.81
CA GLU A 5 57.44 -62.59 22.04
C GLU A 5 56.21 -61.72 22.47
N GLN A 6 56.39 -60.81 23.42
CA GLN A 6 55.26 -59.97 23.94
C GLN A 6 55.20 -58.53 23.43
N LEU A 7 56.09 -58.11 22.48
CA LEU A 7 56.21 -56.74 22.10
C LEU A 7 55.51 -56.33 20.79
N HIS A 8 54.77 -57.19 20.14
CA HIS A 8 54.20 -56.88 18.79
C HIS A 8 52.66 -56.80 18.68
N ARG A 9 51.90 -56.59 19.78
CA ARG A 9 50.47 -56.48 19.69
C ARG A 9 49.90 -55.15 20.29
N ARG A 10 50.52 -54.03 20.01
CA ARG A 10 49.95 -52.72 20.34
C ARG A 10 50.21 -51.70 19.26
N SER A 11 49.63 -51.91 18.08
CA SER A 11 49.48 -50.79 17.11
C SER A 11 48.27 -51.09 16.23
N GLY A 12 47.25 -50.32 16.36
CA GLY A 12 46.14 -50.35 15.40
C GLY A 12 44.77 -50.07 15.97
N GLN A 13 44.60 -49.04 16.79
CA GLN A 13 43.26 -48.45 16.92
C GLN A 13 43.24 -47.09 16.29
N HIS A 14 43.00 -47.04 14.99
CA HIS A 14 42.69 -45.82 14.26
C HIS A 14 41.24 -45.39 14.59
N HIS A 15 41.12 -44.34 15.37
CA HIS A 15 39.87 -43.66 15.61
C HIS A 15 39.34 -42.97 14.33
N HIS A 16 38.47 -43.65 13.62
CA HIS A 16 37.67 -43.05 12.52
C HIS A 16 36.29 -42.62 12.99
N HIS A 17 36.17 -41.72 13.98
CA HIS A 17 34.86 -41.26 14.46
C HIS A 17 34.59 -39.79 14.34
N HIS A 18 35.47 -38.93 13.77
CA HIS A 18 35.28 -37.49 13.75
C HIS A 18 34.64 -36.90 12.47
N ARG A 19 34.48 -37.67 11.40
CA ARG A 19 34.03 -37.13 10.11
C ARG A 19 32.50 -36.91 9.97
N LYS A 20 31.70 -37.70 10.69
CA LYS A 20 30.22 -37.66 10.57
C LYS A 20 29.58 -36.45 11.23
N HIS A 21 30.16 -35.93 12.32
CA HIS A 21 29.64 -34.75 13.01
C HIS A 21 29.94 -33.46 12.26
N THR A 22 31.09 -33.36 11.59
CA THR A 22 31.48 -32.17 10.83
C THR A 22 30.57 -31.95 9.63
N VAL A 23 30.26 -32.98 8.84
CA VAL A 23 29.34 -32.89 7.70
C VAL A 23 27.94 -32.49 8.14
N ARG A 24 27.42 -33.10 9.22
CA ARG A 24 26.11 -32.76 9.79
C ARG A 24 26.06 -31.31 10.22
N ASN A 25 27.08 -30.80 10.89
CA ASN A 25 27.13 -29.40 11.36
C ASN A 25 27.24 -28.40 10.19
N VAL A 26 27.94 -28.76 9.13
CA VAL A 26 28.01 -27.96 7.89
C VAL A 26 26.64 -27.88 7.21
N ILE A 27 25.94 -29.01 7.11
CA ILE A 27 24.59 -29.04 6.51
C ILE A 27 23.61 -28.20 7.35
N ILE A 28 23.66 -28.33 8.68
CA ILE A 28 22.82 -27.52 9.58
C ILE A 28 23.16 -26.02 9.41
N GLY A 29 24.44 -25.67 9.31
CA GLY A 29 24.87 -24.30 9.08
C GLY A 29 24.32 -23.73 7.76
N ILE A 30 24.35 -24.49 6.67
CA ILE A 30 23.79 -24.09 5.38
C ILE A 30 22.27 -23.90 5.47
N ILE A 31 21.57 -24.82 6.14
CA ILE A 31 20.11 -24.72 6.33
C ILE A 31 19.76 -23.45 7.12
N ILE A 32 20.46 -23.17 8.20
CA ILE A 32 20.26 -21.95 9.00
C ILE A 32 20.52 -20.69 8.15
N ALA A 33 21.60 -20.68 7.36
CA ALA A 33 21.92 -19.56 6.49
C ALA A 33 20.82 -19.30 5.45
N VAL A 34 20.26 -20.35 4.84
CA VAL A 34 19.14 -20.25 3.90
C VAL A 34 17.88 -19.71 4.59
N ILE A 35 17.55 -20.22 5.79
CA ILE A 35 16.39 -19.73 6.55
C ILE A 35 16.55 -18.24 6.88
N VAL A 36 17.72 -17.81 7.33
CA VAL A 36 18.00 -16.39 7.63
C VAL A 36 17.88 -15.52 6.37
N ALA A 37 18.39 -16.00 5.22
CA ALA A 37 18.26 -15.29 3.96
C ALA A 37 16.80 -15.15 3.50
N VAL A 38 15.99 -16.19 3.63
CA VAL A 38 14.56 -16.18 3.30
C VAL A 38 13.78 -15.23 4.22
N LEU A 39 14.05 -15.27 5.54
CA LEU A 39 13.43 -14.37 6.50
C LEU A 39 13.82 -12.90 6.25
N GLY A 40 15.09 -12.64 5.94
CA GLY A 40 15.57 -11.29 5.58
C GLY A 40 14.89 -10.76 4.32
N TYR A 41 14.75 -11.61 3.29
CA TYR A 41 14.05 -11.25 2.07
C TYR A 41 12.55 -10.98 2.30
N ALA A 42 11.89 -11.82 3.10
CA ALA A 42 10.49 -11.64 3.46
C ALA A 42 10.27 -10.35 4.27
N ALA A 43 11.15 -10.04 5.22
CA ALA A 43 11.12 -8.80 5.97
C ALA A 43 11.32 -7.58 5.06
N TYR A 44 12.31 -7.62 4.16
CA TYR A 44 12.54 -6.55 3.18
C TYR A 44 11.29 -6.31 2.32
N PHE A 45 10.66 -7.37 1.81
CA PHE A 45 9.45 -7.26 0.99
C PHE A 45 8.28 -6.70 1.79
N TYR A 46 8.11 -7.14 3.05
CA TYR A 46 7.07 -6.62 3.95
C TYR A 46 7.24 -5.13 4.24
N PHE A 47 8.45 -4.68 4.57
CA PHE A 47 8.72 -3.25 4.82
C PHE A 47 8.59 -2.40 3.55
N SER A 48 9.01 -2.92 2.40
CA SER A 48 8.85 -2.22 1.12
C SER A 48 7.37 -2.06 0.75
N ALA A 49 6.57 -3.10 0.91
CA ALA A 49 5.12 -3.05 0.67
C ALA A 49 4.42 -2.10 1.63
N LYS A 50 4.78 -2.13 2.92
CA LYS A 50 4.23 -1.23 3.93
C LYS A 50 4.52 0.23 3.61
N ASN A 51 5.77 0.57 3.28
CA ASN A 51 6.15 1.93 2.89
C ASN A 51 5.42 2.42 1.63
N ALA A 52 5.16 1.54 0.66
CA ALA A 52 4.37 1.88 -0.52
C ALA A 52 2.90 2.19 -0.16
N ILE A 53 2.31 1.46 0.77
CA ILE A 53 0.95 1.69 1.27
C ILE A 53 0.89 3.01 2.05
N ASP A 54 1.83 3.23 2.98
CA ASP A 54 1.87 4.44 3.82
C ASP A 54 2.11 5.70 2.98
N SER A 55 2.91 5.64 1.92
CA SER A 55 3.12 6.75 1.01
C SER A 55 1.91 7.06 0.12
N SER A 56 1.04 6.09 -0.11
CA SER A 56 -0.20 6.25 -0.88
C SER A 56 -1.35 6.78 -0.03
N TYR A 57 -1.24 6.65 1.31
CA TYR A 57 -2.26 7.12 2.23
C TYR A 57 -2.00 8.57 2.63
N LYS A 58 -2.74 9.50 2.02
CA LYS A 58 -2.73 10.92 2.40
C LYS A 58 -4.01 11.22 3.19
N SER A 59 -3.88 11.44 4.50
CA SER A 59 -5.03 11.84 5.33
C SER A 59 -5.58 13.19 4.87
N ALA A 60 -6.90 13.32 4.78
CA ALA A 60 -7.58 14.59 4.44
C ALA A 60 -7.50 15.61 5.58
N GLY A 61 -6.69 15.40 6.59
CA GLY A 61 -6.29 16.39 7.59
C GLY A 61 -7.32 16.69 8.69
N GLU A 62 -8.24 15.79 8.95
CA GLU A 62 -8.96 15.78 10.23
C GLU A 62 -8.40 14.66 11.09
N THR A 63 -7.96 15.05 12.30
CA THR A 63 -7.44 14.15 13.34
C THR A 63 -8.59 13.37 14.00
N GLN A 64 -9.43 12.76 13.21
CA GLN A 64 -10.20 11.64 13.69
C GLN A 64 -9.42 10.40 13.33
N SER A 65 -8.84 9.80 14.35
CA SER A 65 -8.23 8.48 14.32
C SER A 65 -8.86 7.62 13.24
N ALA A 66 -8.06 7.09 12.32
CA ALA A 66 -8.45 6.07 11.36
C ALA A 66 -8.91 4.75 12.04
N LYS A 67 -9.33 4.83 13.27
CA LYS A 67 -10.03 3.83 14.08
C LYS A 67 -11.55 3.97 14.06
N THR A 68 -12.12 4.78 13.16
CA THR A 68 -13.51 4.55 12.84
C THR A 68 -13.54 3.23 12.09
N VAL A 69 -13.67 2.16 12.84
CA VAL A 69 -13.96 0.82 12.36
C VAL A 69 -15.04 0.99 11.29
N VAL A 70 -14.68 0.70 10.03
CA VAL A 70 -15.66 0.62 8.96
C VAL A 70 -16.70 -0.37 9.48
N ASP A 71 -17.83 0.15 9.95
CA ASP A 71 -18.89 -0.69 10.46
C ASP A 71 -19.42 -1.48 9.26
N ALA A 72 -19.16 -2.79 9.25
CA ALA A 72 -19.50 -3.67 8.14
C ALA A 72 -21.00 -3.66 7.80
N HIS A 73 -21.82 -3.02 8.61
CA HIS A 73 -23.28 -2.91 8.44
C HIS A 73 -23.74 -1.53 7.96
N LYS A 74 -22.86 -0.50 7.96
CA LYS A 74 -23.23 0.85 7.52
C LYS A 74 -22.80 1.12 6.09
N PRO A 75 -23.58 1.90 5.31
CA PRO A 75 -23.16 2.36 4.00
C PRO A 75 -21.86 3.18 4.08
N LEU A 76 -20.95 2.91 3.18
CA LEU A 76 -19.67 3.61 3.04
C LEU A 76 -19.70 4.42 1.74
N SER A 77 -19.50 5.74 1.84
CA SER A 77 -19.38 6.63 0.68
C SER A 77 -17.95 7.10 0.50
N ILE A 78 -17.40 6.91 -0.70
CA ILE A 78 -16.04 7.23 -1.08
C ILE A 78 -16.09 8.19 -2.27
N LEU A 79 -15.33 9.29 -2.21
CA LEU A 79 -15.16 10.22 -3.33
C LEU A 79 -14.01 9.75 -4.23
N LEU A 80 -14.32 9.46 -5.49
CA LEU A 80 -13.34 9.13 -6.52
C LEU A 80 -13.04 10.40 -7.34
N LEU A 81 -11.78 10.78 -7.40
CA LEU A 81 -11.29 11.98 -8.08
C LEU A 81 -10.33 11.58 -9.21
N GLY A 82 -10.64 12.01 -10.43
CA GLY A 82 -9.72 11.94 -11.56
C GLY A 82 -9.06 13.30 -11.75
N ALA A 83 -7.77 13.42 -11.41
CA ALA A 83 -7.03 14.67 -11.49
C ALA A 83 -6.15 14.73 -12.75
N ASP A 84 -6.19 15.86 -13.47
CA ASP A 84 -5.30 16.10 -14.62
C ASP A 84 -3.93 16.59 -14.14
N THR A 85 -3.17 15.67 -13.53
CA THR A 85 -1.82 15.94 -13.04
C THR A 85 -0.86 14.84 -13.46
N GLY A 86 0.42 15.17 -13.58
CA GLY A 86 1.51 14.19 -13.79
C GLY A 86 1.65 13.66 -15.22
N ALA A 87 0.82 14.07 -16.17
CA ALA A 87 1.01 13.78 -17.59
C ALA A 87 1.70 14.95 -18.30
N PHE A 88 2.49 14.67 -19.32
CA PHE A 88 3.16 15.68 -20.16
C PHE A 88 4.06 16.67 -19.39
N GLY A 89 4.69 16.24 -18.29
CA GLY A 89 5.58 17.11 -17.49
C GLY A 89 4.87 18.14 -16.61
N ARG A 90 3.57 18.02 -16.40
CA ARG A 90 2.79 18.90 -15.51
C ARG A 90 3.05 18.55 -14.05
N ASN A 91 3.79 19.40 -13.36
CA ASN A 91 4.14 19.24 -11.94
C ASN A 91 3.26 20.07 -10.99
N TYR A 92 2.25 20.76 -11.52
CA TYR A 92 1.32 21.57 -10.72
C TYR A 92 0.06 20.77 -10.37
N GLN A 93 -0.60 21.20 -9.30
CA GLN A 93 -1.90 20.66 -8.88
C GLN A 93 -2.97 21.17 -9.86
N GLY A 94 -3.44 20.29 -10.75
CA GLY A 94 -4.47 20.62 -11.73
C GLY A 94 -5.88 20.50 -11.17
N ARG A 95 -6.87 20.63 -12.05
CA ARG A 95 -8.28 20.44 -11.71
C ARG A 95 -8.69 18.96 -11.81
N THR A 96 -9.83 18.65 -11.22
CA THR A 96 -10.42 17.33 -11.38
C THR A 96 -11.40 17.35 -12.55
N ASP A 97 -11.20 16.42 -13.49
CA ASP A 97 -12.11 16.24 -14.63
C ASP A 97 -13.21 15.23 -14.35
N THR A 98 -12.99 14.36 -13.38
CA THR A 98 -13.95 13.32 -13.01
C THR A 98 -14.14 13.34 -11.48
N MET A 99 -15.39 13.39 -11.06
CA MET A 99 -15.81 13.29 -9.67
C MET A 99 -16.98 12.34 -9.55
N ILE A 100 -16.78 11.22 -8.84
CA ILE A 100 -17.78 10.17 -8.66
C ILE A 100 -17.87 9.83 -7.18
N ILE A 101 -19.08 9.76 -6.63
CA ILE A 101 -19.32 9.21 -5.30
C ILE A 101 -19.68 7.73 -5.49
N ALA A 102 -18.87 6.85 -4.91
CA ALA A 102 -19.15 5.43 -4.81
C ALA A 102 -19.72 5.13 -3.43
N THR A 103 -20.99 4.78 -3.35
CA THR A 103 -21.65 4.37 -2.10
C THR A 103 -21.85 2.87 -2.10
N ILE A 104 -21.21 2.20 -1.15
CA ILE A 104 -21.27 0.75 -0.95
C ILE A 104 -22.21 0.49 0.23
N ASN A 105 -23.30 -0.22 0.00
CA ASN A 105 -24.22 -0.62 1.03
C ASN A 105 -24.13 -2.13 1.28
N PRO A 106 -23.49 -2.56 2.40
CA PRO A 106 -23.30 -3.98 2.69
C PRO A 106 -24.63 -4.70 2.98
N SER A 107 -25.60 -3.99 3.57
CA SER A 107 -26.89 -4.58 3.95
C SER A 107 -27.73 -4.98 2.73
N THR A 108 -27.73 -4.15 1.68
CA THR A 108 -28.43 -4.42 0.42
C THR A 108 -27.56 -5.10 -0.62
N LYS A 109 -26.23 -5.23 -0.35
CA LYS A 109 -25.21 -5.73 -1.29
C LYS A 109 -25.19 -4.94 -2.61
N GLN A 110 -25.46 -3.64 -2.55
CA GLN A 110 -25.50 -2.75 -3.69
C GLN A 110 -24.39 -1.74 -3.65
N THR A 111 -23.86 -1.40 -4.82
CA THR A 111 -22.94 -0.28 -5.01
C THR A 111 -23.57 0.71 -5.98
N THR A 112 -23.69 1.97 -5.53
CA THR A 112 -24.22 3.06 -6.34
C THR A 112 -23.10 4.00 -6.73
N LEU A 113 -23.01 4.37 -7.99
CA LEU A 113 -22.06 5.37 -8.50
C LEU A 113 -22.85 6.61 -8.92
N THR A 114 -22.55 7.75 -8.29
CA THR A 114 -23.15 9.04 -8.61
C THR A 114 -22.08 9.96 -9.17
N SER A 115 -22.18 10.34 -10.44
CA SER A 115 -21.27 11.28 -11.06
C SER A 115 -21.69 12.72 -10.79
N ILE A 116 -20.71 13.57 -10.48
CA ILE A 116 -20.92 15.01 -10.29
C ILE A 116 -20.30 15.73 -11.48
N PRO A 117 -21.09 16.53 -12.24
CA PRO A 117 -20.54 17.32 -13.32
C PRO A 117 -19.48 18.30 -12.83
N ARG A 118 -18.31 18.31 -13.45
CA ARG A 118 -17.16 19.15 -13.05
C ARG A 118 -17.44 20.65 -13.03
N ASP A 119 -18.40 21.11 -13.86
CA ASP A 119 -18.77 22.53 -14.01
C ASP A 119 -19.89 22.94 -13.05
N THR A 120 -20.31 22.07 -12.13
CA THR A 120 -21.32 22.40 -11.11
C THR A 120 -20.82 23.53 -10.24
N MET A 121 -21.61 24.60 -10.10
CA MET A 121 -21.32 25.73 -9.20
C MET A 121 -21.56 25.30 -7.76
N ALA A 122 -20.54 25.45 -6.92
CA ALA A 122 -20.59 25.09 -5.51
C ALA A 122 -19.75 26.05 -4.66
N GLN A 123 -20.07 26.14 -3.39
CA GLN A 123 -19.22 26.82 -2.43
C GLN A 123 -18.00 25.92 -2.10
N LEU A 124 -16.79 26.48 -2.22
CA LEU A 124 -15.54 25.78 -1.90
C LEU A 124 -15.28 25.81 -0.39
N VAL A 125 -15.63 24.73 0.30
CA VAL A 125 -15.53 24.63 1.76
C VAL A 125 -14.10 24.35 2.20
N GLY A 126 -13.52 25.29 2.96
CA GLY A 126 -12.14 25.18 3.46
C GLY A 126 -11.09 25.76 2.52
N ALA A 127 -11.51 26.51 1.50
CA ALA A 127 -10.67 27.45 0.78
C ALA A 127 -10.53 28.77 1.56
N ASP A 128 -9.48 29.53 1.29
CA ASP A 128 -9.24 30.82 1.96
C ASP A 128 -10.27 31.90 1.55
N SER A 129 -10.92 31.71 0.40
CA SER A 129 -12.04 32.53 -0.07
C SER A 129 -13.34 31.74 -0.07
N PHE A 130 -14.43 32.32 0.42
CA PHE A 130 -15.77 31.72 0.44
C PHE A 130 -16.51 31.91 -0.89
N ASP A 131 -15.81 31.83 -2.00
CA ASP A 131 -16.38 32.10 -3.31
C ASP A 131 -17.10 30.87 -3.88
N TYR A 132 -18.18 31.12 -4.61
CA TYR A 132 -18.84 30.15 -5.44
C TYR A 132 -18.03 29.96 -6.73
N GLU A 133 -17.55 28.78 -6.96
CA GLU A 133 -16.80 28.43 -8.16
C GLU A 133 -17.21 27.06 -8.69
N ARG A 134 -16.71 26.68 -9.84
CA ARG A 134 -16.89 25.31 -10.36
C ARG A 134 -16.26 24.30 -9.41
N ILE A 135 -16.98 23.24 -9.11
CA ILE A 135 -16.56 22.26 -8.11
C ILE A 135 -15.19 21.60 -8.43
N ASN A 136 -14.82 21.55 -9.73
CA ASN A 136 -13.52 21.01 -10.14
C ASN A 136 -12.32 21.86 -9.68
N ALA A 137 -12.53 23.16 -9.40
CA ALA A 137 -11.50 24.06 -8.87
C ALA A 137 -11.16 23.74 -7.41
N ALA A 138 -12.05 23.07 -6.67
CA ALA A 138 -11.81 22.71 -5.27
C ALA A 138 -10.51 21.91 -5.07
N TYR A 139 -10.17 21.05 -6.03
CA TYR A 139 -8.93 20.27 -5.98
C TYR A 139 -7.69 21.14 -6.26
N GLU A 140 -7.77 22.08 -7.20
CA GLU A 140 -6.70 23.03 -7.52
C GLU A 140 -6.38 23.93 -6.32
N VAL A 141 -7.41 24.43 -5.63
CA VAL A 141 -7.29 25.36 -4.50
C VAL A 141 -6.74 24.69 -3.23
N GLY A 142 -7.25 23.51 -2.87
CA GLY A 142 -6.89 22.90 -1.60
C GLY A 142 -6.78 21.37 -1.62
N GLY A 143 -6.58 20.80 -2.81
CA GLY A 143 -6.38 19.37 -2.99
C GLY A 143 -7.61 18.55 -2.64
N SER A 144 -7.35 17.26 -2.35
CA SER A 144 -8.40 16.31 -2.01
C SER A 144 -9.22 16.73 -0.79
N LYS A 145 -8.64 17.49 0.14
CA LYS A 145 -9.31 17.93 1.36
C LYS A 145 -10.45 18.93 1.07
N VAL A 146 -10.16 19.98 0.29
CA VAL A 146 -11.15 20.98 -0.09
C VAL A 146 -12.18 20.35 -1.03
N ALA A 147 -11.75 19.53 -1.99
CA ALA A 147 -12.67 18.80 -2.87
C ALA A 147 -13.64 17.91 -2.09
N LEU A 148 -13.15 17.14 -1.10
CA LEU A 148 -13.97 16.26 -0.27
C LEU A 148 -15.03 17.07 0.52
N LYS A 149 -14.62 18.17 1.18
CA LYS A 149 -15.52 19.01 1.97
C LYS A 149 -16.56 19.70 1.10
N SER A 150 -16.15 20.25 -0.04
CA SER A 150 -17.04 20.95 -0.96
C SER A 150 -18.07 20.00 -1.59
N VAL A 151 -17.65 18.81 -2.00
CA VAL A 151 -18.57 17.78 -2.52
C VAL A 151 -19.51 17.29 -1.43
N SER A 152 -19.01 17.04 -0.22
CA SER A 152 -19.82 16.63 0.93
C SER A 152 -20.91 17.65 1.24
N ALA A 153 -20.58 18.94 1.22
CA ALA A 153 -21.53 20.04 1.40
C ALA A 153 -22.55 20.14 0.26
N LEU A 154 -22.10 19.99 -0.99
CA LEU A 154 -22.95 20.08 -2.18
C LEU A 154 -24.03 19.00 -2.19
N VAL A 155 -23.68 17.75 -1.85
CA VAL A 155 -24.61 16.62 -1.89
C VAL A 155 -25.29 16.35 -0.52
N ASN A 156 -24.90 17.07 0.50
CA ASN A 156 -25.35 16.89 1.89
C ASN A 156 -25.18 15.43 2.40
N VAL A 157 -24.06 14.81 2.02
CA VAL A 157 -23.70 13.45 2.45
C VAL A 157 -22.32 13.50 3.12
N PRO A 158 -22.14 12.92 4.32
CA PRO A 158 -20.84 12.90 4.99
C PRO A 158 -19.87 11.99 4.23
N LEU A 159 -18.89 12.60 3.57
CA LEU A 159 -17.80 11.92 2.88
C LEU A 159 -16.56 11.92 3.77
N GLN A 160 -16.02 10.75 4.09
CA GLN A 160 -14.83 10.60 4.94
C GLN A 160 -13.62 10.06 4.18
N TYR A 161 -13.87 9.43 3.03
CA TYR A 161 -12.85 8.75 2.24
C TYR A 161 -12.79 9.31 0.83
N TYR A 162 -11.59 9.35 0.28
CA TYR A 162 -11.39 9.69 -1.13
C TYR A 162 -10.31 8.81 -1.76
N VAL A 163 -10.39 8.67 -3.06
CA VAL A 163 -9.36 8.07 -3.91
C VAL A 163 -9.06 9.03 -5.05
N THR A 164 -7.80 9.39 -5.22
CA THR A 164 -7.37 10.23 -6.33
C THR A 164 -6.54 9.41 -7.30
N ILE A 165 -6.91 9.47 -8.57
CA ILE A 165 -6.18 8.88 -9.69
C ILE A 165 -5.72 10.00 -10.59
N ASN A 166 -4.43 10.07 -10.90
CA ASN A 166 -3.89 11.02 -11.86
C ASN A 166 -3.58 10.35 -13.21
N MET A 167 -3.53 11.16 -14.27
CA MET A 167 -3.27 10.69 -15.64
C MET A 167 -1.93 9.95 -15.76
N GLY A 168 -0.88 10.44 -15.15
CA GLY A 168 0.44 9.77 -15.15
C GLY A 168 0.43 8.41 -14.44
N GLY A 169 -0.35 8.27 -13.37
CA GLY A 169 -0.54 6.99 -12.69
C GLY A 169 -1.31 5.96 -13.53
N MET A 170 -2.32 6.41 -14.28
CA MET A 170 -3.06 5.55 -15.21
C MET A 170 -2.18 5.06 -16.37
N GLU A 171 -1.33 5.90 -16.91
CA GLU A 171 -0.42 5.53 -17.98
C GLU A 171 0.57 4.45 -17.53
N LYS A 172 1.16 4.58 -16.35
CA LYS A 172 2.05 3.56 -15.76
C LYS A 172 1.33 2.23 -15.54
N ASN A 173 0.11 2.25 -15.03
CA ASN A 173 -0.67 1.03 -14.79
C ASN A 173 -1.05 0.32 -16.09
N ARG A 174 -1.35 1.05 -17.17
CA ARG A 174 -1.61 0.48 -18.49
C ARG A 174 -0.42 -0.32 -19.02
N GLN A 175 0.80 0.17 -18.83
CA GLN A 175 2.02 -0.52 -19.26
C GLN A 175 2.24 -1.83 -18.49
N CYS A 176 1.84 -1.94 -17.22
CA CYS A 176 1.92 -3.17 -16.45
C CYS A 176 0.91 -4.24 -16.92
N CYS A 177 -0.28 -3.86 -17.35
CA CYS A 177 -1.33 -4.79 -17.78
C CYS A 177 -1.14 -5.35 -19.20
N TRP A 178 -0.35 -4.68 -20.06
CA TRP A 178 -0.15 -5.07 -21.47
C TRP A 178 1.05 -6.00 -21.70
N ARG A 179 1.78 -6.38 -20.68
CA ARG A 179 2.93 -7.32 -20.74
C ARG A 179 2.56 -8.78 -20.44
N ARG A 180 1.36 -9.20 -20.79
CA ARG A 180 1.02 -10.63 -20.80
C ARG A 180 0.74 -11.11 -22.22
#